data_86ce5798487bdbcde7f9dcfd8e2d63a6
#
_entry.id   86ce5798487bdbcde7f9dcfd8e2d63a6
#
_cell.length_a   1.000
_cell.length_b   1.000
_cell.length_c   1.000
_cell.angle_alpha   90.00
_cell.angle_beta   90.00
_cell.angle_gamma   90.00
#
_symmetry.space_group_name_H-M   'P 1'
#
loop_
_entity.id
_entity.type
_entity.pdbx_description
1 polymer ?
#
loop_
_entity_poly.entity_id
_entity_poly.type
_entity_poly.pdbx_seq_one_letter_code
_entity_poly.pdbx_strand_id
1 'polypeptide(L)'
;EMDVNRGTILIDAYTFWERNKGCANNTLAHEVYHWHRHRLYAAIKQILRNEKFIAHRCPSNMSYPSEYEEWTNEQRMEWQANNMAPRILMPIQTFKIKVDELYQKYNYDDNTLKAAVLTCIADELAKFYGVSRQSALIRMKETGYPEAQLVLQQLEEQENHAYISREDVFYEYSTNES
;
A
#
# COMPACT_ATOMS: atom_id res chain seq x y z
N GLU A 1 -10.95 0.42 10.65
CA GLU A 1 -11.29 -0.03 12.01
C GLU A 1 -12.19 -1.26 11.93
N MET A 2 -11.88 -2.30 12.69
CA MET A 2 -12.57 -3.59 12.65
C MET A 2 -13.27 -3.86 13.99
N ASP A 3 -14.58 -4.13 13.96
CA ASP A 3 -15.30 -4.63 15.13
C ASP A 3 -15.13 -6.14 15.24
N VAL A 4 -14.26 -6.59 16.14
CA VAL A 4 -13.89 -7.99 16.33
C VAL A 4 -15.10 -8.87 16.70
N ASN A 5 -16.11 -8.31 17.35
CA ASN A 5 -17.27 -9.07 17.84
C ASN A 5 -18.32 -9.30 16.75
N ARG A 6 -18.40 -8.41 15.77
CA ARG A 6 -19.45 -8.43 14.73
C ARG A 6 -18.95 -8.72 13.33
N GLY A 7 -17.63 -8.77 13.12
CA GLY A 7 -17.04 -8.97 11.80
C GLY A 7 -17.25 -7.77 10.86
N THR A 8 -17.38 -6.57 11.42
CA THR A 8 -17.59 -5.35 10.66
C THR A 8 -16.26 -4.66 10.41
N ILE A 9 -15.98 -4.32 9.15
CA ILE A 9 -14.84 -3.51 8.74
C ILE A 9 -15.35 -2.10 8.45
N LEU A 10 -14.77 -1.12 9.14
CA LEU A 10 -15.07 0.30 8.93
C LEU A 10 -13.95 0.91 8.11
N ILE A 11 -14.28 1.45 6.95
CA ILE A 11 -13.35 2.20 6.09
C ILE A 11 -13.68 3.67 6.23
N ASP A 12 -12.66 4.50 6.41
CA ASP A 12 -12.79 5.94 6.45
C ASP A 12 -13.37 6.46 5.11
N ALA A 13 -14.39 7.32 5.21
CA ALA A 13 -15.07 7.90 4.05
C ALA A 13 -14.10 8.69 3.15
N TYR A 14 -13.10 9.38 3.74
CA TYR A 14 -12.07 10.07 2.98
C TYR A 14 -11.25 9.10 2.12
N THR A 15 -10.83 7.96 2.68
CA THR A 15 -10.11 6.93 1.94
C THR A 15 -10.94 6.37 0.78
N PHE A 16 -12.24 6.25 0.97
CA PHE A 16 -13.14 5.71 -0.05
C PHE A 16 -13.46 6.71 -1.18
N TRP A 17 -13.70 7.99 -0.84
CA TRP A 17 -14.19 8.99 -1.79
C TRP A 17 -13.09 9.88 -2.37
N GLU A 18 -12.10 10.27 -1.57
CA GLU A 18 -11.05 11.23 -1.95
C GLU A 18 -9.76 10.55 -2.44
N ARG A 19 -9.48 9.31 -2.00
CA ARG A 19 -8.39 8.52 -2.52
C ARG A 19 -8.84 7.64 -3.69
N ASN A 20 -7.88 7.15 -4.46
CA ASN A 20 -8.19 6.24 -5.56
C ASN A 20 -8.71 4.88 -5.06
N LYS A 21 -9.51 4.21 -5.90
CA LYS A 21 -10.11 2.90 -5.61
C LYS A 21 -9.07 1.84 -5.19
N GLY A 22 -7.85 1.93 -5.71
CA GLY A 22 -6.77 1.02 -5.35
C GLY A 22 -6.35 1.13 -3.89
N CYS A 23 -6.34 2.36 -3.33
CA CYS A 23 -6.08 2.56 -1.90
C CYS A 23 -7.19 1.94 -1.04
N ALA A 24 -8.46 2.14 -1.42
CA ALA A 24 -9.60 1.56 -0.70
C ALA A 24 -9.55 0.03 -0.70
N ASN A 25 -9.24 -0.60 -1.84
CA ASN A 25 -9.09 -2.05 -1.94
C ASN A 25 -7.92 -2.57 -1.08
N ASN A 26 -6.79 -1.88 -1.09
CA ASN A 26 -5.64 -2.26 -0.26
C ASN A 26 -5.98 -2.16 1.24
N THR A 27 -6.64 -1.09 1.67
CA THR A 27 -7.14 -0.94 3.04
C THR A 27 -8.11 -2.06 3.41
N LEU A 28 -9.06 -2.39 2.52
CA LEU A 28 -9.98 -3.49 2.76
C LEU A 28 -9.26 -4.83 2.92
N ALA A 29 -8.31 -5.15 2.04
CA ALA A 29 -7.53 -6.39 2.12
C ALA A 29 -6.67 -6.45 3.40
N HIS A 30 -6.10 -5.32 3.83
CA HIS A 30 -5.38 -5.16 5.09
C HIS A 30 -6.28 -5.50 6.30
N GLU A 31 -7.46 -4.89 6.39
CA GLU A 31 -8.41 -5.15 7.48
C GLU A 31 -8.96 -6.59 7.46
N VAL A 32 -9.21 -7.15 6.29
CA VAL A 32 -9.60 -8.56 6.13
C VAL A 32 -8.51 -9.49 6.65
N TYR A 33 -7.23 -9.17 6.41
CA TYR A 33 -6.12 -9.94 6.96
C TYR A 33 -6.07 -9.88 8.49
N HIS A 34 -6.24 -8.70 9.09
CA HIS A 34 -6.36 -8.56 10.55
C HIS A 34 -7.51 -9.40 11.09
N TRP A 35 -8.68 -9.32 10.48
CA TRP A 35 -9.82 -10.14 10.86
C TRP A 35 -9.52 -11.63 10.82
N HIS A 36 -8.88 -12.10 9.77
CA HIS A 36 -8.61 -13.51 9.59
C HIS A 36 -7.53 -14.04 10.54
N ARG A 37 -6.43 -13.30 10.69
CA ARG A 37 -5.21 -13.79 11.40
C ARG A 37 -5.11 -13.31 12.83
N HIS A 38 -5.54 -12.10 13.12
CA HIS A 38 -5.24 -11.44 14.38
C HIS A 38 -6.43 -11.36 15.36
N ARG A 39 -7.63 -11.76 14.93
CA ARG A 39 -8.84 -11.68 15.77
C ARG A 39 -8.72 -12.41 17.10
N LEU A 40 -8.03 -13.58 17.13
CA LEU A 40 -7.84 -14.33 18.36
C LEU A 40 -6.92 -13.60 19.35
N TYR A 41 -5.85 -12.97 18.86
CA TYR A 41 -4.98 -12.13 19.68
C TYR A 41 -5.76 -10.98 20.30
N ALA A 42 -6.56 -10.28 19.50
CA ALA A 42 -7.41 -9.19 19.94
C ALA A 42 -8.42 -9.67 21.02
N ALA A 43 -9.07 -10.80 20.82
CA ALA A 43 -10.00 -11.38 21.78
C ALA A 43 -9.33 -11.78 23.10
N ILE A 44 -8.16 -12.42 23.07
CA ILE A 44 -7.38 -12.76 24.25
C ILE A 44 -6.96 -11.51 25.02
N LYS A 45 -6.46 -10.49 24.32
CA LYS A 45 -6.05 -9.21 24.93
C LYS A 45 -7.22 -8.49 25.62
N GLN A 46 -8.41 -8.51 24.98
CA GLN A 46 -9.63 -7.97 25.56
C GLN A 46 -10.02 -8.68 26.87
N ILE A 47 -9.95 -10.01 26.90
CA ILE A 47 -10.27 -10.81 28.10
C ILE A 47 -9.26 -10.54 29.21
N LEU A 48 -7.96 -10.57 28.91
CA LEU A 48 -6.90 -10.46 29.92
C LEU A 48 -6.79 -9.05 30.51
N ARG A 49 -7.08 -8.00 29.73
CA ARG A 49 -6.91 -6.60 30.16
C ARG A 49 -8.20 -5.89 30.48
N ASN A 50 -9.35 -6.55 30.28
CA ASN A 50 -10.68 -5.93 30.37
C ASN A 50 -10.79 -4.64 29.53
N GLU A 51 -10.00 -4.55 28.47
CA GLU A 51 -9.97 -3.43 27.54
C GLU A 51 -10.85 -3.77 26.34
N LYS A 52 -11.72 -2.84 25.93
CA LYS A 52 -12.34 -2.93 24.59
C LYS A 52 -11.24 -2.71 23.57
N PHE A 53 -10.83 -3.80 22.92
CA PHE A 53 -9.89 -3.70 21.80
C PHE A 53 -10.60 -3.05 20.62
N ILE A 54 -10.40 -1.74 20.50
CA ILE A 54 -10.74 -1.00 19.31
C ILE A 54 -9.58 -1.24 18.34
N ALA A 55 -9.90 -1.74 17.15
CA ALA A 55 -8.88 -2.04 16.13
C ALA A 55 -7.90 -0.88 15.95
N HIS A 56 -6.61 -1.20 15.85
CA HIS A 56 -5.58 -0.19 15.65
C HIS A 56 -5.78 0.47 14.29
N ARG A 57 -5.84 1.77 14.31
CA ARG A 57 -5.66 2.58 13.11
C ARG A 57 -4.19 2.46 12.72
N CYS A 58 -3.89 1.88 11.56
CA CYS A 58 -2.53 1.88 11.03
C CYS A 58 -2.11 3.35 10.78
N PRO A 59 -1.13 3.90 11.51
CA PRO A 59 -0.62 5.22 11.19
C PRO A 59 0.06 5.13 9.81
N SER A 60 -0.25 6.05 8.91
CA SER A 60 0.40 6.14 7.59
C SER A 60 1.93 6.29 7.67
N ASN A 61 2.46 6.64 8.82
CA ASN A 61 3.89 6.91 9.07
C ASN A 61 4.51 5.92 10.07
N MET A 62 4.09 4.65 10.08
CA MET A 62 4.68 3.67 10.98
C MET A 62 6.11 3.37 10.53
N SER A 63 7.10 3.90 11.27
CA SER A 63 8.48 3.44 11.14
C SER A 63 8.59 2.07 11.79
N TYR A 64 9.03 1.09 11.01
CA TYR A 64 9.33 -0.22 11.56
C TYR A 64 10.70 -0.19 12.22
N PRO A 65 10.87 -0.87 13.38
CA PRO A 65 12.16 -0.98 14.02
C PRO A 65 13.23 -1.58 13.09
N SER A 66 14.48 -1.22 13.31
CA SER A 66 15.61 -1.87 12.63
C SER A 66 15.68 -3.36 12.97
N GLU A 67 16.47 -4.14 12.23
CA GLU A 67 16.66 -5.58 12.50
C GLU A 67 17.18 -5.89 13.92
N TYR A 68 17.74 -4.89 14.61
CA TYR A 68 18.32 -5.03 15.95
C TYR A 68 17.38 -4.62 17.09
N GLU A 69 16.19 -4.10 16.77
CA GLU A 69 15.20 -3.68 17.77
C GLU A 69 14.13 -4.74 17.97
N GLU A 70 13.67 -4.89 19.22
CA GLU A 70 12.56 -5.79 19.51
C GLU A 70 11.23 -5.19 19.02
N TRP A 71 10.62 -5.87 18.08
CA TRP A 71 9.31 -5.51 17.57
C TRP A 71 8.21 -5.86 18.57
N THR A 72 7.30 -4.94 18.80
CA THR A 72 6.06 -5.25 19.53
C THR A 72 5.16 -6.18 18.72
N ASN A 73 4.23 -6.86 19.38
CA ASN A 73 3.26 -7.71 18.68
C ASN A 73 2.38 -6.90 17.73
N GLU A 74 2.01 -5.68 18.09
CA GLU A 74 1.25 -4.76 17.28
C GLU A 74 2.01 -4.38 16.00
N GLN A 75 3.28 -4.00 16.12
CA GLN A 75 4.13 -3.70 14.96
C GLN A 75 4.27 -4.90 14.01
N ARG A 76 4.43 -6.10 14.56
CA ARG A 76 4.49 -7.34 13.75
C ARG A 76 3.17 -7.61 13.01
N MET A 77 2.04 -7.41 13.68
CA MET A 77 0.71 -7.60 13.09
C MET A 77 0.46 -6.61 11.95
N GLU A 78 0.79 -5.33 12.16
CA GLU A 78 0.66 -4.29 11.13
C GLU A 78 1.58 -4.56 9.94
N TRP A 79 2.83 -4.93 10.19
CA TRP A 79 3.75 -5.31 9.15
C TRP A 79 3.24 -6.51 8.33
N GLN A 80 2.69 -7.52 9.00
CA GLN A 80 2.12 -8.68 8.32
C GLN A 80 0.93 -8.28 7.44
N ALA A 81 0.01 -7.47 7.94
CA ALA A 81 -1.15 -7.02 7.20
C ALA A 81 -0.77 -6.15 5.99
N ASN A 82 0.17 -5.22 6.16
CA ASN A 82 0.69 -4.38 5.07
C ASN A 82 1.37 -5.19 3.97
N ASN A 83 2.13 -6.24 4.35
CA ASN A 83 2.77 -7.11 3.38
C ASN A 83 1.80 -8.09 2.70
N MET A 84 0.75 -8.51 3.39
CA MET A 84 -0.18 -9.50 2.86
C MET A 84 -1.29 -8.90 2.01
N ALA A 85 -1.73 -7.68 2.28
CA ALA A 85 -2.77 -7.01 1.51
C ALA A 85 -2.50 -7.00 -0.01
N PRO A 86 -1.34 -6.53 -0.50
CA PRO A 86 -1.03 -6.57 -1.93
C PRO A 86 -0.88 -8.00 -2.47
N ARG A 87 -0.48 -8.97 -1.65
CA ARG A 87 -0.36 -10.38 -2.06
C ARG A 87 -1.71 -11.06 -2.23
N ILE A 88 -2.70 -10.65 -1.43
CA ILE A 88 -4.08 -11.10 -1.56
C ILE A 88 -4.70 -10.55 -2.84
N LEU A 89 -4.49 -9.26 -3.11
CA LEU A 89 -5.05 -8.58 -4.28
C LEU A 89 -4.37 -9.02 -5.59
N MET A 90 -3.07 -9.32 -5.54
CA MET A 90 -2.24 -9.69 -6.68
C MET A 90 -1.51 -11.02 -6.43
N PRO A 91 -2.22 -12.18 -6.50
CA PRO A 91 -1.60 -13.49 -6.30
C PRO A 91 -0.48 -13.73 -7.32
N ILE A 92 0.67 -14.24 -6.85
CA ILE A 92 1.91 -14.29 -7.64
C ILE A 92 1.79 -14.99 -8.99
N GLN A 93 1.03 -16.08 -9.05
CA GLN A 93 0.91 -16.88 -10.27
C GLN A 93 0.17 -16.12 -11.38
N THR A 94 -1.04 -15.61 -11.05
CA THR A 94 -1.84 -14.83 -11.99
C THR A 94 -1.18 -13.49 -12.32
N PHE A 95 -0.47 -12.90 -11.35
CA PHE A 95 0.24 -11.65 -11.54
C PHE A 95 1.37 -11.79 -12.57
N LYS A 96 2.21 -12.81 -12.45
CA LYS A 96 3.29 -13.06 -13.43
C LYS A 96 2.75 -13.30 -14.83
N ILE A 97 1.72 -14.14 -14.99
CA ILE A 97 1.09 -14.36 -16.28
C ILE A 97 0.64 -13.04 -16.90
N LYS A 98 -0.01 -12.18 -16.09
CA LYS A 98 -0.50 -10.89 -16.57
C LYS A 98 0.62 -9.92 -16.93
N VAL A 99 1.71 -9.89 -16.19
CA VAL A 99 2.91 -9.09 -16.54
C VAL A 99 3.49 -9.55 -17.86
N ASP A 100 3.68 -10.87 -18.04
CA ASP A 100 4.26 -11.45 -19.26
C ASP A 100 3.37 -11.17 -20.50
N GLU A 101 2.05 -11.26 -20.37
CA GLU A 101 1.10 -10.84 -21.41
C GLU A 101 1.28 -9.37 -21.81
N LEU A 102 1.46 -8.49 -20.83
CA LEU A 102 1.64 -7.06 -21.08
C LEU A 102 3.00 -6.75 -21.69
N TYR A 103 4.05 -7.45 -21.27
CA TYR A 103 5.37 -7.35 -21.90
C TYR A 103 5.31 -7.71 -23.38
N GLN A 104 4.62 -8.78 -23.73
CA GLN A 104 4.40 -9.16 -25.12
C GLN A 104 3.56 -8.13 -25.87
N LYS A 105 2.46 -7.64 -25.27
CA LYS A 105 1.57 -6.63 -25.85
C LYS A 105 2.30 -5.33 -26.22
N TYR A 106 3.21 -4.89 -25.36
CA TYR A 106 3.95 -3.65 -25.54
C TYR A 106 5.31 -3.85 -26.24
N ASN A 107 5.63 -5.06 -26.69
CA ASN A 107 6.93 -5.43 -27.27
C ASN A 107 8.09 -4.91 -26.39
N TYR A 108 7.99 -5.16 -25.07
CA TYR A 108 9.00 -4.70 -24.12
C TYR A 108 10.33 -5.40 -24.39
N ASP A 109 11.31 -4.65 -24.89
CA ASP A 109 12.67 -5.10 -25.15
C ASP A 109 13.71 -4.13 -24.54
N ASP A 110 15.00 -4.48 -24.63
CA ASP A 110 16.07 -3.67 -24.07
C ASP A 110 16.30 -2.32 -24.78
N ASN A 111 15.69 -2.10 -25.95
CA ASN A 111 15.88 -0.92 -26.78
C ASN A 111 14.73 0.09 -26.67
N THR A 112 13.63 -0.25 -25.97
CA THR A 112 12.48 0.66 -25.79
C THR A 112 12.73 1.71 -24.72
N LEU A 113 11.91 2.76 -24.74
CA LEU A 113 11.79 3.74 -23.65
C LEU A 113 11.24 3.05 -22.39
N LYS A 114 12.10 2.29 -21.70
CA LYS A 114 11.77 1.37 -20.60
C LYS A 114 10.81 1.97 -19.59
N ALA A 115 11.09 3.17 -19.10
CA ALA A 115 10.27 3.82 -18.07
C ALA A 115 8.84 4.10 -18.53
N ALA A 116 8.66 4.58 -19.77
CA ALA A 116 7.34 4.89 -20.31
C ALA A 116 6.51 3.61 -20.51
N VAL A 117 7.11 2.55 -21.07
CA VAL A 117 6.42 1.26 -21.27
C VAL A 117 6.08 0.62 -19.93
N LEU A 118 7.01 0.61 -18.97
CA LEU A 118 6.75 0.10 -17.61
C LEU A 118 5.63 0.87 -16.90
N THR A 119 5.55 2.18 -17.11
CA THR A 119 4.44 2.99 -16.59
C THR A 119 3.10 2.54 -17.18
N CYS A 120 3.02 2.34 -18.50
CA CYS A 120 1.80 1.83 -19.14
C CYS A 120 1.41 0.43 -18.64
N ILE A 121 2.39 -0.45 -18.48
CA ILE A 121 2.19 -1.80 -17.93
C ILE A 121 1.66 -1.72 -16.50
N ALA A 122 2.27 -0.88 -15.66
CA ALA A 122 1.83 -0.69 -14.28
C ALA A 122 0.42 -0.12 -14.18
N ASP A 123 0.04 0.78 -15.10
CA ASP A 123 -1.33 1.32 -15.16
C ASP A 123 -2.35 0.25 -15.54
N GLU A 124 -2.04 -0.61 -16.50
CA GLU A 124 -2.93 -1.72 -16.86
C GLU A 124 -3.05 -2.76 -15.74
N LEU A 125 -1.95 -3.08 -15.07
CA LEU A 125 -1.96 -3.95 -13.89
C LEU A 125 -2.79 -3.34 -12.76
N ALA A 126 -2.58 -2.05 -12.47
CA ALA A 126 -3.32 -1.33 -11.45
C ALA A 126 -4.83 -1.35 -11.72
N LYS A 127 -5.23 -1.10 -12.97
CA LYS A 127 -6.62 -1.17 -13.41
C LYS A 127 -7.19 -2.58 -13.32
N PHE A 128 -6.43 -3.59 -13.76
CA PHE A 128 -6.87 -4.99 -13.77
C PHE A 128 -7.11 -5.53 -12.36
N TYR A 129 -6.16 -5.26 -11.44
CA TYR A 129 -6.25 -5.75 -10.05
C TYR A 129 -6.99 -4.80 -9.11
N GLY A 130 -7.37 -3.61 -9.57
CA GLY A 130 -8.00 -2.59 -8.72
C GLY A 130 -7.09 -2.10 -7.60
N VAL A 131 -5.80 -1.90 -7.89
CA VAL A 131 -4.77 -1.41 -6.96
C VAL A 131 -4.21 -0.07 -7.44
N SER A 132 -3.35 0.57 -6.64
CA SER A 132 -2.59 1.75 -7.10
C SER A 132 -1.46 1.34 -8.05
N ARG A 133 -1.03 2.27 -8.93
CA ARG A 133 0.17 2.08 -9.78
C ARG A 133 1.40 1.71 -8.95
N GLN A 134 1.61 2.42 -7.85
CA GLN A 134 2.73 2.17 -6.94
C GLN A 134 2.68 0.74 -6.37
N SER A 135 1.51 0.26 -5.92
CA SER A 135 1.34 -1.12 -5.45
C SER A 135 1.65 -2.15 -6.54
N ALA A 136 1.24 -1.89 -7.79
CA ALA A 136 1.54 -2.78 -8.91
C ALA A 136 3.05 -2.84 -9.20
N LEU A 137 3.75 -1.70 -9.21
CA LEU A 137 5.21 -1.63 -9.40
C LEU A 137 5.99 -2.32 -8.28
N ILE A 138 5.60 -2.11 -7.03
CA ILE A 138 6.20 -2.81 -5.88
C ILE A 138 6.02 -4.33 -6.06
N ARG A 139 4.83 -4.75 -6.48
CA ARG A 139 4.55 -6.17 -6.71
C ARG A 139 5.34 -6.74 -7.87
N MET A 140 5.55 -6.00 -8.96
CA MET A 140 6.45 -6.37 -10.05
C MET A 140 7.86 -6.63 -9.52
N LYS A 141 8.44 -5.68 -8.79
CA LYS A 141 9.76 -5.82 -8.19
C LYS A 141 9.86 -7.07 -7.29
N GLU A 142 8.88 -7.31 -6.42
CA GLU A 142 8.84 -8.48 -5.53
C GLU A 142 8.74 -9.82 -6.29
N THR A 143 8.14 -9.82 -7.47
CA THR A 143 7.87 -11.04 -8.24
C THR A 143 8.90 -11.34 -9.31
N GLY A 144 9.99 -10.56 -9.38
CA GLY A 144 11.13 -10.84 -10.24
C GLY A 144 11.26 -9.94 -11.47
N TYR A 145 10.64 -8.75 -11.46
CA TYR A 145 10.76 -7.70 -12.47
C TYR A 145 11.45 -6.47 -11.88
N PRO A 146 12.78 -6.52 -11.66
CA PRO A 146 13.53 -5.48 -10.94
C PRO A 146 13.54 -4.13 -11.64
N GLU A 147 13.33 -4.10 -12.95
CA GLU A 147 13.23 -2.89 -13.77
C GLU A 147 12.11 -1.95 -13.33
N ALA A 148 11.07 -2.45 -12.66
CA ALA A 148 10.01 -1.64 -12.06
C ALA A 148 10.55 -0.61 -11.04
N GLN A 149 11.75 -0.84 -10.50
CA GLN A 149 12.42 0.11 -9.59
C GLN A 149 12.70 1.46 -10.25
N LEU A 150 12.97 1.50 -11.56
CA LEU A 150 13.19 2.75 -12.28
C LEU A 150 11.98 3.69 -12.20
N VAL A 151 10.79 3.15 -12.39
CA VAL A 151 9.54 3.94 -12.34
C VAL A 151 9.17 4.28 -10.90
N LEU A 152 9.44 3.39 -9.94
CA LEU A 152 9.23 3.70 -8.52
C LEU A 152 10.06 4.90 -8.06
N GLN A 153 11.34 4.95 -8.42
CA GLN A 153 12.21 6.09 -8.09
C GLN A 153 11.69 7.40 -8.68
N GLN A 154 11.24 7.38 -9.95
CA GLN A 154 10.66 8.57 -10.57
C GLN A 154 9.38 9.05 -9.88
N LEU A 155 8.54 8.14 -9.40
CA LEU A 155 7.34 8.50 -8.64
C LEU A 155 7.68 9.12 -7.28
N GLU A 156 8.65 8.56 -6.57
CA GLU A 156 9.13 9.09 -5.28
C GLU A 156 9.73 10.49 -5.43
N GLU A 157 10.51 10.72 -6.50
CA GLU A 157 11.06 12.04 -6.82
C GLU A 157 9.95 13.06 -7.12
N GLN A 158 8.94 12.68 -7.89
CA GLN A 158 7.79 13.54 -8.20
C GLN A 158 6.97 13.89 -6.96
N GLU A 159 6.72 12.93 -6.08
CA GLU A 159 6.00 13.16 -4.82
C GLU A 159 6.77 14.09 -3.90
N ASN A 160 8.10 13.91 -3.77
CA ASN A 160 8.96 14.79 -2.99
C ASN A 160 8.99 16.21 -3.53
N HIS A 161 9.09 16.40 -4.85
CA HIS A 161 9.03 17.72 -5.46
C HIS A 161 7.67 18.40 -5.25
N ALA A 162 6.57 17.65 -5.36
CA ALA A 162 5.23 18.17 -5.10
C ALA A 162 5.00 18.54 -3.63
N TYR A 163 5.65 17.86 -2.70
CA TYR A 163 5.61 18.19 -1.28
C TYR A 163 6.35 19.49 -0.98
N ILE A 164 7.60 19.62 -1.46
CA ILE A 164 8.43 20.82 -1.29
C ILE A 164 7.73 22.05 -1.89
N SER A 165 7.17 21.95 -3.10
CA SER A 165 6.46 23.06 -3.73
C SER A 165 5.21 23.50 -2.97
N ARG A 166 4.55 22.61 -2.22
CA ARG A 166 3.42 22.97 -1.36
C ARG A 166 3.86 23.67 -0.07
N GLU A 167 4.98 23.27 0.51
CA GLU A 167 5.53 23.96 1.68
C GLU A 167 5.99 25.39 1.32
N ASP A 168 6.65 25.58 0.18
CA ASP A 168 7.06 26.91 -0.30
C ASP A 168 5.88 27.86 -0.49
N VAL A 169 4.77 27.37 -1.04
CA VAL A 169 3.52 28.15 -1.18
C VAL A 169 2.92 28.53 0.17
N PHE A 170 2.96 27.64 1.18
CA PHE A 170 2.47 27.93 2.54
C PHE A 170 3.32 28.99 3.25
N TYR A 171 4.65 29.00 3.04
CA TYR A 171 5.55 30.00 3.60
C TYR A 171 5.32 31.40 2.97
N GLU A 172 5.09 31.49 1.66
CA GLU A 172 4.79 32.77 1.00
C GLU A 172 3.47 33.39 1.47
N TYR A 173 2.43 32.62 1.75
CA TYR A 173 1.17 33.12 2.29
C TYR A 173 1.28 33.61 3.73
N SER A 174 2.10 32.96 4.57
CA SER A 174 2.26 33.35 5.98
C SER A 174 3.14 34.59 6.21
N THR A 175 3.96 34.99 5.23
CA THR A 175 4.83 36.18 5.33
C THR A 175 4.20 37.46 4.77
N ASN A 176 3.06 37.37 4.07
CA ASN A 176 2.37 38.52 3.50
C ASN A 176 1.23 39.09 4.38
N GLU A 177 1.01 38.56 5.57
CA GLU A 177 0.01 39.03 6.56
C GLU A 177 0.62 39.72 7.79
N SER A 178 1.84 40.27 7.68
CA SER A 178 2.50 41.02 8.78
C SER A 178 2.78 42.47 8.41
#